data_8e85e60084d7a5c2cf8cbf3557c00109
#
_entry.id   8e85e60084d7a5c2cf8cbf3557c00109
#
_cell.length_a   1.000
_cell.length_b   1.000
_cell.length_c   1.000
_cell.angle_alpha   90.00
_cell.angle_beta   90.00
_cell.angle_gamma   90.00
#
_symmetry.space_group_name_H-M   'P 1'
#
loop_
_entity.id
_entity.type
_entity.pdbx_description
1 polymer ?
#
loop_
_entity_poly.entity_id
_entity_poly.type
_entity_poly.pdbx_seq_one_letter_code
_entity_poly.pdbx_strand_id
1 'polypeptide(L)'
;MKNPFDFFDEIYCINLDNRIDRWKHAQKEFDKVGIKDRVIRFSAIKEDDGRLGIIKSNLGIVKLAKKKKLKNVLVFEDDVEFIVDNPLEVLSKSIDDIGNLNWSLFYLGANTHNKLIKIKKHLILLKNSFAVHSMAYNENIYDVFIQKYDGVKMLYKHSDILDVFLAQEIQEKYICLMVNPMMTSQINSYSDIEKCEVNYDFIKERFKNNIK
;
A
#
# COMPACT_ATOMS: atom_id res chain seq x y z
N MET A 1 1.17 -25.74 -1.86
CA MET A 1 1.11 -24.67 -2.88
C MET A 1 2.04 -23.56 -2.41
N LYS A 2 2.72 -22.88 -3.33
CA LYS A 2 3.58 -21.74 -3.01
C LYS A 2 2.71 -20.58 -2.51
N ASN A 3 3.14 -19.86 -1.46
CA ASN A 3 2.36 -18.73 -0.96
C ASN A 3 2.36 -17.60 -2.02
N PRO A 4 1.20 -17.05 -2.45
CA PRO A 4 1.15 -16.04 -3.49
C PRO A 4 1.90 -14.74 -3.11
N PHE A 5 2.12 -14.47 -1.84
CA PHE A 5 3.00 -13.39 -1.40
C PHE A 5 4.48 -13.59 -1.81
N ASP A 6 4.89 -14.79 -2.29
CA ASP A 6 6.21 -15.03 -2.89
C ASP A 6 6.41 -14.28 -4.22
N PHE A 7 5.37 -13.65 -4.74
CA PHE A 7 5.45 -12.71 -5.87
C PHE A 7 6.26 -11.45 -5.53
N PHE A 8 6.26 -11.05 -4.25
CA PHE A 8 6.99 -9.89 -3.78
C PHE A 8 8.38 -10.31 -3.29
N ASP A 9 9.43 -9.62 -3.79
CA ASP A 9 10.83 -9.93 -3.43
C ASP A 9 11.07 -9.70 -1.92
N GLU A 10 10.55 -8.59 -1.38
CA GLU A 10 10.53 -8.32 0.06
C GLU A 10 9.19 -7.68 0.48
N ILE A 11 8.84 -7.88 1.74
CA ILE A 11 7.61 -7.35 2.35
C ILE A 11 8.00 -6.56 3.59
N TYR A 12 7.59 -5.30 3.66
CA TYR A 12 7.82 -4.42 4.79
C TYR A 12 6.52 -4.03 5.48
N CYS A 13 6.59 -3.76 6.78
CA CYS A 13 5.53 -3.09 7.52
C CYS A 13 6.11 -1.88 8.24
N ILE A 14 5.60 -0.69 7.90
CA ILE A 14 5.96 0.57 8.55
C ILE A 14 5.23 0.64 9.89
N ASN A 15 5.99 0.81 10.99
CA ASN A 15 5.42 0.90 12.33
C ASN A 15 6.26 1.82 13.21
N LEU A 16 5.63 2.76 13.92
CA LEU A 16 6.28 3.59 14.93
C LEU A 16 6.74 2.74 16.11
N ASP A 17 7.94 3.00 16.64
CA ASP A 17 8.54 2.18 17.70
C ASP A 17 7.72 2.18 18.99
N ASN A 18 7.01 3.26 19.29
CA ASN A 18 6.13 3.38 20.44
C ASN A 18 4.74 2.75 20.23
N ARG A 19 4.37 2.36 18.99
CA ARG A 19 3.08 1.72 18.68
C ARG A 19 3.21 0.19 18.68
N ILE A 20 3.58 -0.36 19.84
CA ILE A 20 3.67 -1.82 20.06
C ILE A 20 2.30 -2.49 19.90
N ASP A 21 1.22 -1.82 20.26
CA ASP A 21 -0.16 -2.26 20.08
C ASP A 21 -0.45 -2.54 18.60
N ARG A 22 -0.14 -1.60 17.70
CA ARG A 22 -0.34 -1.74 16.25
C ARG A 22 0.58 -2.79 15.65
N TRP A 23 1.84 -2.87 16.10
CA TRP A 23 2.72 -3.95 15.65
C TRP A 23 2.16 -5.34 15.98
N LYS A 24 1.63 -5.54 17.20
CA LYS A 24 0.97 -6.79 17.59
C LYS A 24 -0.28 -7.08 16.75
N HIS A 25 -1.05 -6.05 16.38
CA HIS A 25 -2.18 -6.20 15.48
C HIS A 25 -1.71 -6.65 14.10
N ALA A 26 -0.77 -5.93 13.47
CA ALA A 26 -0.24 -6.26 12.14
C ALA A 26 0.32 -7.68 12.08
N GLN A 27 1.05 -8.12 13.12
CA GLN A 27 1.56 -9.50 13.21
C GLN A 27 0.44 -10.55 13.20
N LYS A 28 -0.71 -10.28 13.83
CA LYS A 28 -1.87 -11.19 13.79
C LYS A 28 -2.47 -11.25 12.39
N GLU A 29 -2.56 -10.12 11.71
CA GLU A 29 -3.04 -10.07 10.33
C GLU A 29 -2.10 -10.85 9.38
N PHE A 30 -0.79 -10.68 9.53
CA PHE A 30 0.20 -11.41 8.74
C PHE A 30 0.20 -12.92 9.02
N ASP A 31 -0.10 -13.31 10.25
CA ASP A 31 -0.23 -14.71 10.64
C ASP A 31 -1.41 -15.39 9.92
N LYS A 32 -2.56 -14.69 9.77
CA LYS A 32 -3.74 -15.20 9.03
C LYS A 32 -3.42 -15.62 7.58
N VAL A 33 -2.45 -14.98 6.95
CA VAL A 33 -2.05 -15.23 5.57
C VAL A 33 -0.68 -15.91 5.44
N GLY A 34 -0.11 -16.34 6.57
CA GLY A 34 1.13 -17.13 6.62
C GLY A 34 2.39 -16.38 6.15
N ILE A 35 2.47 -15.07 6.39
CA ILE A 35 3.63 -14.25 6.00
C ILE A 35 4.34 -13.58 7.19
N LYS A 36 3.91 -13.83 8.42
CA LYS A 36 4.42 -13.16 9.62
C LYS A 36 5.96 -13.16 9.70
N ASP A 37 6.58 -14.31 9.44
CA ASP A 37 8.04 -14.45 9.52
C ASP A 37 8.79 -13.87 8.31
N ARG A 38 8.06 -13.43 7.28
CA ARG A 38 8.60 -12.82 6.06
C ARG A 38 8.49 -11.29 6.07
N VAL A 39 7.64 -10.74 6.92
CA VAL A 39 7.45 -9.30 7.01
C VAL A 39 8.58 -8.66 7.81
N ILE A 40 9.30 -7.77 7.17
CA ILE A 40 10.38 -6.99 7.78
C ILE A 40 9.73 -5.74 8.41
N ARG A 41 9.82 -5.62 9.73
CA ARG A 41 9.40 -4.39 10.40
C ARG A 41 10.35 -3.25 10.03
N PHE A 42 9.80 -2.18 9.48
CA PHE A 42 10.52 -0.94 9.23
C PHE A 42 10.16 0.08 10.32
N SER A 43 11.15 0.48 11.12
CA SER A 43 10.95 1.52 12.14
C SER A 43 10.59 2.83 11.44
N ALA A 44 9.35 3.28 11.63
CA ALA A 44 8.82 4.45 10.95
C ALA A 44 9.61 5.71 11.32
N ILE A 45 9.89 6.54 10.32
CA ILE A 45 10.55 7.84 10.56
C ILE A 45 9.52 8.78 11.18
N LYS A 46 9.77 9.15 12.44
CA LYS A 46 8.90 10.07 13.17
C LYS A 46 9.22 11.51 12.80
N GLU A 47 8.17 12.26 12.42
CA GLU A 47 8.20 13.69 12.15
C GLU A 47 7.04 14.38 12.89
N ASP A 48 7.14 15.69 13.09
CA ASP A 48 6.02 16.47 13.67
C ASP A 48 4.80 16.47 12.76
N ASP A 49 5.02 16.54 11.44
CA ASP A 49 4.01 16.24 10.42
C ASP A 49 4.06 14.74 10.08
N GLY A 50 3.08 13.96 10.55
CA GLY A 50 3.01 12.53 10.29
C GLY A 50 2.97 12.17 8.81
N ARG A 51 2.45 13.08 7.94
CA ARG A 51 2.45 12.90 6.48
C ARG A 51 3.87 12.91 5.92
N LEU A 52 4.75 13.75 6.47
CA LEU A 52 6.17 13.75 6.12
C LEU A 52 6.86 12.47 6.62
N GLY A 53 6.48 11.99 7.81
CA GLY A 53 6.99 10.74 8.38
C GLY A 53 6.69 9.54 7.47
N ILE A 54 5.45 9.40 6.97
CA ILE A 54 5.09 8.29 6.07
C ILE A 54 5.80 8.39 4.72
N ILE A 55 5.98 9.58 4.18
CA ILE A 55 6.77 9.82 2.96
C ILE A 55 8.21 9.36 3.14
N LYS A 56 8.88 9.80 4.20
CA LYS A 56 10.27 9.45 4.48
C LYS A 56 10.45 7.95 4.74
N SER A 57 9.49 7.32 5.40
CA SER A 57 9.51 5.88 5.66
C SER A 57 9.38 5.08 4.35
N ASN A 58 8.42 5.42 3.50
CA ASN A 58 8.30 4.81 2.16
C ASN A 58 9.54 5.07 1.30
N LEU A 59 10.08 6.30 1.31
CA LEU A 59 11.31 6.64 0.60
C LEU A 59 12.49 5.78 1.07
N GLY A 60 12.62 5.56 2.38
CA GLY A 60 13.64 4.68 2.96
C GLY A 60 13.53 3.25 2.41
N ILE A 61 12.32 2.69 2.37
CA ILE A 61 12.07 1.35 1.82
C ILE A 61 12.37 1.30 0.32
N VAL A 62 11.90 2.27 -0.46
CA VAL A 62 12.15 2.32 -1.91
C VAL A 62 13.65 2.45 -2.23
N LYS A 63 14.40 3.26 -1.46
CA LYS A 63 15.87 3.34 -1.57
C LYS A 63 16.56 2.00 -1.25
N LEU A 64 16.09 1.29 -0.23
CA LEU A 64 16.60 -0.04 0.11
C LEU A 64 16.30 -1.05 -1.00
N ALA A 65 15.08 -1.06 -1.53
CA ALA A 65 14.66 -1.92 -2.63
C ALA A 65 15.54 -1.68 -3.88
N LYS A 66 15.75 -0.43 -4.26
CA LYS A 66 16.65 -0.07 -5.37
C LYS A 66 18.09 -0.51 -5.12
N LYS A 67 18.64 -0.25 -3.92
CA LYS A 67 20.00 -0.67 -3.56
C LYS A 67 20.19 -2.18 -3.62
N LYS A 68 19.17 -2.95 -3.20
CA LYS A 68 19.15 -4.42 -3.27
C LYS A 68 18.82 -4.97 -4.65
N LYS A 69 18.45 -4.11 -5.61
CA LYS A 69 18.00 -4.49 -6.97
C LYS A 69 16.76 -5.39 -6.95
N LEU A 70 15.83 -5.14 -6.03
CA LEU A 70 14.56 -5.85 -5.97
C LEU A 70 13.69 -5.40 -7.13
N LYS A 71 13.00 -6.35 -7.77
CA LYS A 71 12.04 -6.08 -8.85
C LYS A 71 10.78 -5.42 -8.33
N ASN A 72 10.38 -5.79 -7.12
CA ASN A 72 9.24 -5.16 -6.45
C ASN A 72 9.34 -5.32 -4.93
N VAL A 73 8.62 -4.47 -4.21
CA VAL A 73 8.53 -4.50 -2.75
C VAL A 73 7.11 -4.17 -2.31
N LEU A 74 6.53 -5.01 -1.44
CA LEU A 74 5.23 -4.75 -0.82
C LEU A 74 5.43 -4.02 0.51
N VAL A 75 4.65 -2.96 0.71
CA VAL A 75 4.67 -2.15 1.93
C VAL A 75 3.30 -2.14 2.57
N PHE A 76 3.25 -2.49 3.84
CA PHE A 76 2.08 -2.36 4.70
C PHE A 76 2.24 -1.22 5.70
N GLU A 77 1.13 -0.60 6.09
CA GLU A 77 1.02 0.16 7.34
C GLU A 77 0.56 -0.78 8.46
N ASP A 78 0.81 -0.40 9.71
CA ASP A 78 0.59 -1.25 10.89
C ASP A 78 -0.89 -1.35 11.33
N ASP A 79 -1.78 -0.64 10.65
CA ASP A 79 -3.24 -0.70 10.81
C ASP A 79 -3.96 -1.48 9.71
N VAL A 80 -3.23 -2.20 8.88
CA VAL A 80 -3.82 -3.05 7.84
C VAL A 80 -4.71 -4.15 8.42
N GLU A 81 -5.84 -4.42 7.75
CA GLU A 81 -6.76 -5.51 8.04
C GLU A 81 -7.08 -6.27 6.75
N PHE A 82 -6.99 -7.61 6.76
CA PHE A 82 -7.49 -8.44 5.65
C PHE A 82 -9.00 -8.62 5.79
N ILE A 83 -9.76 -8.20 4.76
CA ILE A 83 -11.23 -8.08 4.79
C ILE A 83 -11.97 -9.07 3.90
N VAL A 84 -11.27 -10.04 3.33
CA VAL A 84 -11.85 -11.12 2.51
C VAL A 84 -11.61 -12.48 3.15
N ASP A 85 -12.51 -13.44 2.92
CA ASP A 85 -12.41 -14.78 3.53
C ASP A 85 -11.20 -15.58 3.03
N ASN A 86 -10.83 -15.41 1.74
CA ASN A 86 -9.78 -16.18 1.09
C ASN A 86 -8.72 -15.26 0.44
N PRO A 87 -7.92 -14.51 1.25
CA PRO A 87 -6.98 -13.53 0.72
C PRO A 87 -5.89 -14.15 -0.18
N LEU A 88 -5.43 -15.36 0.12
CA LEU A 88 -4.41 -16.03 -0.70
C LEU A 88 -4.96 -16.38 -2.10
N GLU A 89 -6.21 -16.81 -2.19
CA GLU A 89 -6.85 -17.10 -3.48
C GLU A 89 -7.04 -15.83 -4.30
N VAL A 90 -7.51 -14.75 -3.68
CA VAL A 90 -7.68 -13.44 -4.33
C VAL A 90 -6.35 -12.95 -4.89
N LEU A 91 -5.29 -12.98 -4.07
CA LEU A 91 -3.97 -12.54 -4.50
C LEU A 91 -3.42 -13.42 -5.64
N SER A 92 -3.51 -14.75 -5.52
CA SER A 92 -3.05 -15.68 -6.56
C SER A 92 -3.72 -15.40 -7.91
N LYS A 93 -5.06 -15.30 -7.93
CA LYS A 93 -5.80 -15.00 -9.17
C LYS A 93 -5.48 -13.63 -9.74
N SER A 94 -5.25 -12.64 -8.88
CA SER A 94 -4.85 -11.30 -9.33
C SER A 94 -3.46 -11.30 -9.95
N ILE A 95 -2.50 -12.04 -9.37
CA ILE A 95 -1.14 -12.21 -9.93
C ILE A 95 -1.21 -12.91 -11.29
N ASP A 96 -2.01 -13.97 -11.43
CA ASP A 96 -2.23 -14.65 -12.71
C ASP A 96 -2.79 -13.68 -13.77
N ASP A 97 -3.71 -12.82 -13.35
CA ASP A 97 -4.30 -11.79 -14.20
C ASP A 97 -3.32 -10.65 -14.54
N ILE A 98 -2.31 -10.36 -13.71
CA ILE A 98 -1.23 -9.41 -14.06
C ILE A 98 -0.50 -9.88 -15.32
N GLY A 99 -0.10 -11.15 -15.39
CA GLY A 99 0.60 -11.71 -16.56
C GLY A 99 1.81 -10.85 -16.96
N ASN A 100 1.78 -10.33 -18.20
CA ASN A 100 2.84 -9.51 -18.76
C ASN A 100 2.58 -7.99 -18.68
N LEU A 101 1.63 -7.53 -17.86
CA LEU A 101 1.38 -6.12 -17.68
C LEU A 101 2.58 -5.43 -17.02
N ASN A 102 3.05 -4.35 -17.62
CA ASN A 102 4.13 -3.52 -17.06
C ASN A 102 3.55 -2.56 -15.99
N TRP A 103 3.20 -3.12 -14.82
CA TRP A 103 2.63 -2.37 -13.72
C TRP A 103 3.70 -1.59 -12.94
N SER A 104 3.30 -0.50 -12.30
CA SER A 104 4.19 0.35 -11.49
C SER A 104 3.81 0.34 -10.01
N LEU A 105 2.51 0.35 -9.72
CA LEU A 105 1.97 0.20 -8.36
C LEU A 105 0.93 -0.91 -8.34
N PHE A 106 0.94 -1.74 -7.29
CA PHE A 106 -0.05 -2.80 -7.10
C PHE A 106 -0.62 -2.75 -5.68
N TYR A 107 -1.89 -2.38 -5.59
CA TYR A 107 -2.59 -2.18 -4.33
C TYR A 107 -3.36 -3.44 -3.93
N LEU A 108 -3.30 -3.81 -2.65
CA LEU A 108 -4.17 -4.83 -2.07
C LEU A 108 -5.47 -4.22 -1.55
N GLY A 109 -5.48 -2.91 -1.31
CA GLY A 109 -6.64 -2.11 -0.95
C GLY A 109 -6.38 -0.63 -1.17
N ALA A 110 -7.42 0.14 -1.48
CA ALA A 110 -7.34 1.58 -1.70
C ALA A 110 -8.66 2.28 -1.36
N ASN A 111 -8.57 3.56 -1.00
CA ASN A 111 -9.73 4.44 -0.88
C ASN A 111 -10.09 4.98 -2.26
N THR A 112 -11.13 4.41 -2.87
CA THR A 112 -11.52 4.68 -4.25
C THR A 112 -12.57 5.80 -4.32
N HIS A 113 -12.35 6.80 -5.15
CA HIS A 113 -13.26 7.94 -5.28
C HIS A 113 -14.10 7.92 -6.58
N ASN A 114 -13.63 7.22 -7.60
CA ASN A 114 -14.28 7.15 -8.90
C ASN A 114 -14.79 5.73 -9.18
N LYS A 115 -15.67 5.61 -10.20
CA LYS A 115 -16.07 4.32 -10.73
C LYS A 115 -14.84 3.50 -11.12
N LEU A 116 -14.78 2.26 -10.68
CA LEU A 116 -13.64 1.38 -10.88
C LEU A 116 -13.64 0.76 -12.28
N ILE A 117 -12.45 0.70 -12.88
CA ILE A 117 -12.24 0.15 -14.22
C ILE A 117 -11.71 -1.28 -14.08
N LYS A 118 -12.60 -2.27 -14.22
CA LYS A 118 -12.17 -3.67 -14.29
C LYS A 118 -11.48 -3.92 -15.63
N ILE A 119 -10.20 -4.27 -15.60
CA ILE A 119 -9.45 -4.64 -16.81
C ILE A 119 -9.37 -6.16 -17.00
N LYS A 120 -9.47 -6.92 -15.90
CA LYS A 120 -9.65 -8.37 -15.87
C LYS A 120 -10.56 -8.77 -14.69
N LYS A 121 -10.88 -10.06 -14.58
CA LYS A 121 -11.78 -10.57 -13.53
C LYS A 121 -11.29 -10.19 -12.12
N HIS A 122 -9.99 -10.30 -11.87
CA HIS A 122 -9.40 -10.09 -10.56
C HIS A 122 -8.51 -8.85 -10.50
N LEU A 123 -8.54 -7.96 -11.52
CA LEU A 123 -7.76 -6.74 -11.58
C LEU A 123 -8.58 -5.50 -11.95
N ILE A 124 -8.31 -4.44 -11.22
CA ILE A 124 -8.83 -3.10 -11.42
C ILE A 124 -7.66 -2.19 -11.82
N LEU A 125 -7.86 -1.35 -12.84
CA LEU A 125 -6.98 -0.23 -13.13
C LEU A 125 -7.36 0.92 -12.20
N LEU A 126 -6.43 1.35 -11.35
CA LEU A 126 -6.65 2.47 -10.43
C LEU A 126 -6.43 3.81 -11.09
N LYS A 127 -7.37 4.72 -10.84
CA LYS A 127 -7.30 6.14 -11.15
C LYS A 127 -7.88 6.93 -10.00
N ASN A 128 -7.22 8.02 -9.60
CA ASN A 128 -7.66 8.92 -8.54
C ASN A 128 -8.10 8.19 -7.25
N SER A 129 -7.26 7.24 -6.82
CA SER A 129 -7.48 6.43 -5.62
C SER A 129 -6.38 6.68 -4.61
N PHE A 130 -6.75 6.74 -3.34
CA PHE A 130 -5.91 7.18 -2.24
C PHE A 130 -5.65 6.03 -1.26
N ALA A 131 -4.96 6.34 -0.16
CA ALA A 131 -4.48 5.44 0.87
C ALA A 131 -3.35 4.50 0.39
N VAL A 132 -2.38 4.31 1.25
CA VAL A 132 -1.15 3.55 0.94
C VAL A 132 -0.90 2.42 1.95
N HIS A 133 -1.95 2.03 2.69
CA HIS A 133 -1.87 1.05 3.79
C HIS A 133 -1.41 -0.34 3.36
N SER A 134 -1.49 -0.67 2.06
CA SER A 134 -1.03 -1.96 1.51
C SER A 134 -0.79 -1.86 0.01
N MET A 135 0.44 -1.54 -0.37
CA MET A 135 0.78 -1.26 -1.75
C MET A 135 2.18 -1.75 -2.10
N ALA A 136 2.34 -2.33 -3.29
CA ALA A 136 3.64 -2.68 -3.83
C ALA A 136 4.13 -1.65 -4.84
N TYR A 137 5.44 -1.37 -4.77
CA TYR A 137 6.21 -0.60 -5.74
C TYR A 137 6.96 -1.56 -6.65
N ASN A 138 6.90 -1.33 -7.97
CA ASN A 138 7.73 -2.03 -8.94
C ASN A 138 9.02 -1.23 -9.20
N GLU A 139 10.10 -1.89 -9.63
CA GLU A 139 11.39 -1.24 -9.88
C GLU A 139 11.33 -0.06 -10.87
N ASN A 140 10.38 -0.09 -11.82
CA ASN A 140 10.21 0.97 -12.81
C ASN A 140 9.75 2.32 -12.25
N ILE A 141 9.25 2.35 -10.98
CA ILE A 141 8.82 3.59 -10.31
C ILE A 141 9.81 4.10 -9.26
N TYR A 142 10.84 3.33 -8.89
CA TYR A 142 11.75 3.70 -7.81
C TYR A 142 12.43 5.04 -8.06
N ASP A 143 12.94 5.27 -9.25
CA ASP A 143 13.64 6.53 -9.57
C ASP A 143 12.72 7.74 -9.54
N VAL A 144 11.52 7.60 -10.06
CA VAL A 144 10.50 8.65 -10.04
C VAL A 144 10.16 9.03 -8.58
N PHE A 145 9.96 8.01 -7.73
CA PHE A 145 9.64 8.20 -6.33
C PHE A 145 10.81 8.87 -5.57
N ILE A 146 12.03 8.38 -5.77
CA ILE A 146 13.24 8.95 -5.16
C ILE A 146 13.42 10.40 -5.62
N GLN A 147 13.33 10.68 -6.92
CA GLN A 147 13.48 12.04 -7.45
C GLN A 147 12.46 13.03 -6.85
N LYS A 148 11.22 12.57 -6.62
CA LYS A 148 10.17 13.40 -6.00
C LYS A 148 10.47 13.75 -4.55
N TYR A 149 11.00 12.82 -3.76
CA TYR A 149 11.04 12.95 -2.31
C TYR A 149 12.45 12.99 -1.69
N ASP A 150 13.52 12.78 -2.47
CA ASP A 150 14.85 12.85 -1.90
C ASP A 150 15.18 14.25 -1.39
N GLY A 151 15.64 14.31 -0.13
CA GLY A 151 15.93 15.58 0.53
C GLY A 151 14.70 16.39 0.98
N VAL A 152 13.46 15.83 0.89
CA VAL A 152 12.26 16.53 1.36
C VAL A 152 12.35 16.83 2.86
N LYS A 153 12.11 18.11 3.22
CA LYS A 153 12.14 18.59 4.60
C LYS A 153 10.79 19.06 5.11
N MET A 154 9.89 19.45 4.22
CA MET A 154 8.54 19.89 4.53
C MET A 154 7.63 19.77 3.30
N LEU A 155 6.33 19.78 3.52
CA LEU A 155 5.32 19.71 2.48
C LEU A 155 4.83 21.15 2.20
N TYR A 156 4.99 21.62 0.98
CA TYR A 156 4.59 22.97 0.58
C TYR A 156 3.20 23.02 -0.05
N LYS A 157 2.79 21.91 -0.67
CA LYS A 157 1.54 21.81 -1.43
C LYS A 157 0.79 20.54 -1.06
N HIS A 158 -0.52 20.54 -1.24
CA HIS A 158 -1.35 19.36 -1.09
C HIS A 158 -0.87 18.19 -1.98
N SER A 159 -0.41 18.48 -3.19
CA SER A 159 0.17 17.50 -4.11
C SER A 159 1.53 16.91 -3.67
N ASP A 160 2.11 17.40 -2.58
CA ASP A 160 3.32 16.79 -2.00
C ASP A 160 2.99 15.64 -1.04
N ILE A 161 1.73 15.53 -0.59
CA ILE A 161 1.26 14.41 0.25
C ILE A 161 1.33 13.13 -0.59
N LEU A 162 1.82 12.04 0.01
CA LEU A 162 2.14 10.80 -0.68
C LEU A 162 0.99 10.25 -1.52
N ASP A 163 -0.15 10.02 -0.92
CA ASP A 163 -1.30 9.41 -1.61
C ASP A 163 -1.88 10.35 -2.68
N VAL A 164 -1.82 11.66 -2.48
CA VAL A 164 -2.22 12.67 -3.49
C VAL A 164 -1.26 12.65 -4.68
N PHE A 165 0.04 12.63 -4.45
CA PHE A 165 1.04 12.49 -5.52
C PHE A 165 0.84 11.18 -6.30
N LEU A 166 0.63 10.07 -5.61
CA LEU A 166 0.40 8.79 -6.27
C LEU A 166 -0.90 8.81 -7.09
N ALA A 167 -1.98 9.39 -6.57
CA ALA A 167 -3.26 9.47 -7.25
C ALA A 167 -3.23 10.40 -8.47
N GLN A 168 -2.65 11.58 -8.35
CA GLN A 168 -2.72 12.63 -9.37
C GLN A 168 -1.59 12.59 -10.39
N GLU A 169 -0.40 12.07 -10.01
CA GLU A 169 0.77 12.07 -10.91
C GLU A 169 1.10 10.66 -11.40
N ILE A 170 1.09 9.67 -10.52
CA ILE A 170 1.53 8.32 -10.88
C ILE A 170 0.41 7.53 -11.52
N GLN A 171 -0.78 7.49 -10.93
CA GLN A 171 -1.91 6.75 -11.49
C GLN A 171 -2.38 7.30 -12.84
N GLU A 172 -2.07 8.56 -13.18
CA GLU A 172 -2.35 9.13 -14.49
C GLU A 172 -1.39 8.66 -15.58
N LYS A 173 -0.11 8.49 -15.24
CA LYS A 173 0.97 8.24 -16.22
C LYS A 173 1.38 6.77 -16.31
N TYR A 174 1.12 5.98 -15.27
CA TYR A 174 1.59 4.60 -15.13
C TYR A 174 0.44 3.61 -14.93
N ILE A 175 0.70 2.33 -15.19
CA ILE A 175 -0.26 1.26 -14.91
C ILE A 175 -0.23 0.96 -13.41
N CYS A 176 -1.26 1.42 -12.71
CA CYS A 176 -1.49 1.16 -11.29
C CYS A 176 -2.67 0.21 -11.16
N LEU A 177 -2.46 -0.90 -10.48
CA LEU A 177 -3.43 -1.99 -10.38
C LEU A 177 -3.91 -2.16 -8.95
N MET A 178 -5.10 -2.73 -8.78
CA MET A 178 -5.60 -3.22 -7.50
C MET A 178 -6.21 -4.60 -7.67
N VAL A 179 -6.08 -5.44 -6.66
CA VAL A 179 -6.77 -6.72 -6.57
C VAL A 179 -8.30 -6.54 -6.59
N ASN A 180 -9.02 -7.48 -7.17
CA ASN A 180 -10.48 -7.53 -7.16
C ASN A 180 -10.97 -8.92 -6.70
N PRO A 181 -11.74 -9.03 -5.61
CA PRO A 181 -12.21 -7.95 -4.73
C PRO A 181 -11.07 -7.29 -3.93
N MET A 182 -11.30 -6.06 -3.45
CA MET A 182 -10.37 -5.36 -2.54
C MET A 182 -10.09 -6.23 -1.31
N MET A 183 -8.81 -6.51 -1.04
CA MET A 183 -8.38 -7.53 -0.10
C MET A 183 -8.09 -6.98 1.30
N THR A 184 -7.68 -5.70 1.39
CA THR A 184 -7.29 -5.06 2.64
C THR A 184 -7.99 -3.73 2.85
N SER A 185 -8.10 -3.34 4.11
CA SER A 185 -8.57 -2.03 4.58
C SER A 185 -7.71 -1.60 5.77
N GLN A 186 -8.07 -0.51 6.42
CA GLN A 186 -7.49 -0.06 7.68
C GLN A 186 -8.47 -0.31 8.82
N ILE A 187 -7.97 -0.65 10.01
CA ILE A 187 -8.79 -0.78 11.21
C ILE A 187 -9.23 0.59 11.72
N ASN A 188 -10.42 0.65 12.29
CA ASN A 188 -10.88 1.82 13.03
C ASN A 188 -10.03 1.99 14.28
N SER A 189 -9.29 3.09 14.40
CA SER A 189 -8.35 3.32 15.48
C SER A 189 -7.89 4.77 15.54
N TYR A 190 -7.15 5.11 16.59
CA TYR A 190 -6.49 6.42 16.70
C TYR A 190 -5.42 6.56 15.60
N SER A 191 -5.53 7.59 14.78
CA SER A 191 -4.54 7.96 13.75
C SER A 191 -3.50 8.92 14.32
N ASP A 192 -2.23 8.54 14.26
CA ASP A 192 -1.13 9.43 14.64
C ASP A 192 -0.95 10.60 13.65
N ILE A 193 -1.44 10.45 12.42
CA ILE A 193 -1.43 11.49 11.38
C ILE A 193 -2.55 12.49 11.60
N GLU A 194 -3.80 11.99 11.74
CA GLU A 194 -5.00 12.84 11.93
C GLU A 194 -5.16 13.34 13.37
N LYS A 195 -4.43 12.74 14.34
CA LYS A 195 -4.47 13.01 15.77
C LYS A 195 -5.87 12.85 16.39
N CYS A 196 -6.65 11.90 15.87
CA CYS A 196 -7.99 11.56 16.35
C CYS A 196 -8.34 10.11 16.05
N GLU A 197 -9.43 9.63 16.66
CA GLU A 197 -10.06 8.36 16.27
C GLU A 197 -10.65 8.49 14.88
N VAL A 198 -10.30 7.54 13.99
CA VAL A 198 -10.79 7.50 12.60
C VAL A 198 -11.56 6.21 12.38
N ASN A 199 -12.73 6.34 11.78
CA ASN A 199 -13.50 5.22 11.26
C ASN A 199 -13.23 5.06 9.76
N TYR A 200 -12.60 3.96 9.36
CA TYR A 200 -12.23 3.67 7.97
C TYR A 200 -13.25 2.79 7.21
N ASP A 201 -14.43 2.50 7.79
CA ASP A 201 -15.45 1.68 7.11
C ASP A 201 -15.92 2.29 5.78
N PHE A 202 -15.80 3.62 5.63
CA PHE A 202 -16.11 4.31 4.38
C PHE A 202 -15.26 3.80 3.19
N ILE A 203 -14.05 3.26 3.41
CA ILE A 203 -13.21 2.68 2.36
C ILE A 203 -13.92 1.46 1.75
N LYS A 204 -14.44 0.57 2.61
CA LYS A 204 -15.18 -0.63 2.20
C LYS A 204 -16.48 -0.26 1.47
N GLU A 205 -17.18 0.75 1.95
CA GLU A 205 -18.43 1.25 1.35
C GLU A 205 -18.19 1.88 -0.03
N ARG A 206 -17.18 2.73 -0.16
CA ARG A 206 -16.80 3.35 -1.43
C ARG A 206 -16.42 2.30 -2.47
N PHE A 207 -15.63 1.31 -2.10
CA PHE A 207 -15.30 0.21 -3.00
C PHE A 207 -16.58 -0.49 -3.51
N LYS A 208 -17.51 -0.87 -2.61
CA LYS A 208 -18.77 -1.52 -2.98
C LYS A 208 -19.63 -0.66 -3.93
N ASN A 209 -19.62 0.66 -3.74
CA ASN A 209 -20.41 1.58 -4.57
C ASN A 209 -19.76 1.83 -5.94
N ASN A 210 -18.42 1.83 -6.00
CA ASN A 210 -17.67 2.15 -7.22
C ASN A 210 -17.39 0.96 -8.12
N ILE A 211 -17.55 -0.29 -7.63
CA ILE A 211 -17.31 -1.52 -8.39
C ILE A 211 -18.50 -1.95 -9.27
N LYS A 212 -19.67 -1.34 -9.09
CA LYS A 212 -20.94 -1.70 -9.79
C LYS A 212 -20.96 -1.30 -11.27
#